data_7a313a8d188aade97f975029756f997e
#
_entry.id   7a313a8d188aade97f975029756f997e
#
_cell.length_a   1.000
_cell.length_b   1.000
_cell.length_c   1.000
_cell.angle_alpha   90.00
_cell.angle_beta   90.00
_cell.angle_gamma   90.00
#
_symmetry.space_group_name_H-M   'P 1'
#
loop_
_entity.id
_entity.type
_entity.pdbx_description
1 polymer ?
#
loop_
_entity_poly.entity_id
_entity_poly.type
_entity_poly.pdbx_seq_one_letter_code
_entity_poly.pdbx_strand_id
1 'polypeptide(L)'
;MSGLRPARSREGDGSYVPVAPRGRIADSLRQAETKLWNLVRQIGENTLVEPCIGIALVPANALGWMTRLPDDSLHGIVTDPPYGLIEYQEKDHAKLRQGRGGVWRIPPAFDGVERAPLPRFTVLSEQDRKQLDDFFFRFATLALRKLVPGGHLIIASTPLLSTTTFACFEKTGFEKRGEIIRLVQTLRGGDRPKGAEREFADVSVMPRAGWEPWGLFRKPISERTVAANLRRWGTGGLRRISGDEPFRDVINSAPTRAIEREIAPHPSLKPQRFMRQLVRASLPLGIGVVYDPFAGGGSTLAAAARVCYRAVGTELDPEYAAMACRAIPLLRDLYPGDDGVGLPAL
;
A
#
# COMPACT_ATOMS: atom_id res chain seq x y z
N MET A 1 32.30 40.21 10.33
CA MET A 1 31.28 40.31 11.40
C MET A 1 29.91 40.30 10.76
N SER A 2 29.32 39.19 10.59
CA SER A 2 27.96 39.03 10.02
C SER A 2 27.10 38.38 11.10
N GLY A 3 26.15 39.16 11.60
CA GLY A 3 25.24 38.76 12.66
C GLY A 3 24.25 37.73 12.25
N LEU A 4 24.29 36.58 12.89
CA LEU A 4 23.24 35.57 12.91
C LEU A 4 22.05 36.10 13.70
N ARG A 5 20.92 36.26 13.06
CA ARG A 5 19.65 36.54 13.75
C ARG A 5 19.17 35.27 14.46
N PRO A 6 18.72 35.33 15.71
CA PRO A 6 18.18 34.16 16.40
C PRO A 6 16.82 33.77 15.81
N ALA A 7 16.63 32.45 15.65
CA ALA A 7 15.36 31.85 15.28
C ALA A 7 14.31 32.16 16.36
N ARG A 8 13.18 32.75 15.94
CA ARG A 8 12.01 32.95 16.81
C ARG A 8 11.37 31.58 17.10
N SER A 9 11.36 31.22 18.37
CA SER A 9 10.52 30.15 18.91
C SER A 9 9.05 30.46 18.60
N ARG A 10 8.40 29.60 17.84
CA ARG A 10 6.93 29.54 17.75
C ARG A 10 6.48 28.42 18.68
N GLU A 11 6.05 28.78 19.86
CA GLU A 11 5.07 28.02 20.63
C GLU A 11 3.73 28.18 19.91
N GLY A 12 3.23 27.11 19.34
CA GLY A 12 1.92 27.00 18.71
C GLY A 12 1.67 25.53 18.46
N ASP A 13 0.57 25.03 19.01
CA ASP A 13 0.00 23.73 18.76
C ASP A 13 0.26 23.28 17.31
N GLY A 14 1.18 22.31 17.17
CA GLY A 14 1.81 21.95 15.91
C GLY A 14 0.95 21.11 14.96
N SER A 15 -0.33 21.37 14.87
CA SER A 15 -1.17 20.80 13.83
C SER A 15 -0.88 21.46 12.49
N TYR A 16 0.03 20.87 11.70
CA TYR A 16 0.21 21.22 10.30
C TYR A 16 -1.09 20.91 9.53
N VAL A 17 -1.93 21.91 9.37
CA VAL A 17 -3.05 21.86 8.43
C VAL A 17 -2.45 22.11 7.05
N PRO A 18 -2.39 21.09 6.17
CA PRO A 18 -1.87 21.28 4.83
C PRO A 18 -2.74 22.29 4.10
N VAL A 19 -2.16 23.38 3.67
CA VAL A 19 -2.86 24.35 2.81
C VAL A 19 -3.08 23.65 1.47
N ALA A 20 -4.27 23.11 1.25
CA ALA A 20 -4.67 22.67 -0.09
C ALA A 20 -4.52 23.87 -1.05
N PRO A 21 -4.12 23.64 -2.32
CA PRO A 21 -4.03 24.71 -3.28
C PRO A 21 -5.38 25.45 -3.30
N ARG A 22 -5.32 26.78 -3.26
CA ARG A 22 -6.49 27.64 -3.32
C ARG A 22 -6.62 28.25 -4.72
N GLY A 23 -7.83 28.61 -5.13
CA GLY A 23 -8.11 29.29 -6.39
C GLY A 23 -8.39 28.32 -7.56
N ARG A 24 -8.43 28.85 -8.77
CA ARG A 24 -8.91 28.17 -10.00
C ARG A 24 -8.32 26.78 -10.26
N ILE A 25 -7.05 26.56 -9.91
CA ILE A 25 -6.40 25.24 -10.11
C ILE A 25 -7.02 24.21 -9.18
N ALA A 26 -7.18 24.53 -7.91
CA ALA A 26 -7.80 23.61 -6.94
C ALA A 26 -9.25 23.29 -7.30
N ASP A 27 -9.99 24.28 -7.77
CA ASP A 27 -11.39 24.14 -8.17
C ASP A 27 -11.51 23.20 -9.37
N SER A 28 -10.65 23.35 -10.39
CA SER A 28 -10.59 22.46 -11.55
C SER A 28 -10.26 21.02 -11.16
N LEU A 29 -9.26 20.82 -10.30
CA LEU A 29 -8.87 19.47 -9.83
C LEU A 29 -9.99 18.82 -9.01
N ARG A 30 -10.67 19.57 -8.14
CA ARG A 30 -11.81 19.05 -7.36
C ARG A 30 -13.01 18.70 -8.25
N GLN A 31 -13.24 19.45 -9.33
CA GLN A 31 -14.25 19.10 -10.32
C GLN A 31 -13.92 17.78 -11.03
N ALA A 32 -12.66 17.58 -11.44
CA ALA A 32 -12.20 16.32 -12.03
C ALA A 32 -12.35 15.14 -11.06
N GLU A 33 -11.94 15.34 -9.82
CA GLU A 33 -12.11 14.36 -8.74
C GLU A 33 -13.59 13.99 -8.53
N THR A 34 -14.48 14.99 -8.51
CA THR A 34 -15.92 14.76 -8.31
C THR A 34 -16.54 14.04 -9.51
N LYS A 35 -16.12 14.39 -10.72
CA LYS A 35 -16.53 13.65 -11.93
C LYS A 35 -16.16 12.17 -11.87
N LEU A 36 -14.89 11.88 -11.53
CA LEU A 36 -14.44 10.53 -11.39
C LEU A 36 -15.20 9.77 -10.29
N TRP A 37 -15.43 10.43 -9.14
CA TRP A 37 -16.17 9.82 -8.04
C TRP A 37 -17.60 9.44 -8.41
N ASN A 38 -18.30 10.31 -9.13
CA ASN A 38 -19.64 10.01 -9.63
C ASN A 38 -19.63 8.85 -10.63
N LEU A 39 -18.62 8.78 -11.49
CA LEU A 39 -18.44 7.68 -12.42
C LEU A 39 -18.15 6.36 -11.70
N VAL A 40 -17.30 6.37 -10.67
CA VAL A 40 -17.02 5.19 -9.83
C VAL A 40 -18.32 4.65 -9.21
N ARG A 41 -19.17 5.52 -8.68
CA ARG A 41 -20.49 5.14 -8.17
C ARG A 41 -21.37 4.54 -9.26
N GLN A 42 -21.43 5.14 -10.42
CA GLN A 42 -22.22 4.65 -11.56
C GLN A 42 -21.72 3.29 -12.05
N ILE A 43 -20.40 3.09 -12.17
CA ILE A 43 -19.80 1.82 -12.59
C ILE A 43 -20.08 0.72 -11.55
N GLY A 44 -20.11 1.06 -10.27
CA GLY A 44 -20.30 0.13 -9.16
C GLY A 44 -21.75 -0.06 -8.71
N GLU A 45 -22.73 0.56 -9.36
CA GLU A 45 -24.12 0.77 -8.91
C GLU A 45 -24.79 -0.39 -8.17
N ASN A 46 -24.54 -1.64 -8.59
CA ASN A 46 -25.15 -2.82 -7.98
C ASN A 46 -24.27 -3.57 -6.98
N THR A 47 -23.00 -3.21 -6.86
CA THR A 47 -22.01 -3.95 -6.05
C THR A 47 -21.19 -3.07 -5.14
N LEU A 48 -21.14 -1.77 -5.41
CA LEU A 48 -20.35 -0.82 -4.65
C LEU A 48 -20.96 -0.59 -3.26
N VAL A 49 -20.11 -0.67 -2.24
CA VAL A 49 -20.46 -0.30 -0.86
C VAL A 49 -19.60 0.90 -0.45
N GLU A 50 -20.20 1.89 0.20
CA GLU A 50 -19.49 3.03 0.81
C GLU A 50 -19.41 2.84 2.34
N PRO A 51 -18.32 2.25 2.88
CA PRO A 51 -18.15 2.04 4.31
C PRO A 51 -18.14 3.34 5.12
N CYS A 52 -17.63 4.41 4.51
CA CYS A 52 -17.67 5.77 5.04
C CYS A 52 -17.56 6.79 3.90
N ILE A 53 -17.79 8.06 4.23
CA ILE A 53 -17.80 9.16 3.25
C ILE A 53 -16.51 9.21 2.45
N GLY A 54 -16.63 9.18 1.12
CA GLY A 54 -15.50 9.26 0.19
C GLY A 54 -14.69 7.98 0.00
N ILE A 55 -15.14 6.87 0.60
CA ILE A 55 -14.51 5.56 0.44
C ILE A 55 -15.50 4.59 -0.17
N ALA A 56 -15.09 3.96 -1.27
CA ALA A 56 -15.87 2.94 -1.96
C ALA A 56 -15.11 1.60 -1.99
N LEU A 57 -15.83 0.51 -1.77
CA LEU A 57 -15.33 -0.85 -1.95
C LEU A 57 -16.25 -1.59 -2.92
N VAL A 58 -15.63 -2.27 -3.88
CA VAL A 58 -16.35 -3.03 -4.91
C VAL A 58 -15.92 -4.50 -4.83
N PRO A 59 -16.81 -5.43 -4.48
CA PRO A 59 -16.56 -6.86 -4.60
C PRO A 59 -16.42 -7.25 -6.08
N ALA A 60 -15.18 -7.29 -6.57
CA ALA A 60 -14.91 -7.54 -8.00
C ALA A 60 -13.47 -7.98 -8.25
N ASN A 61 -13.24 -8.62 -9.38
CA ASN A 61 -11.90 -8.82 -9.91
C ASN A 61 -11.28 -7.48 -10.33
N ALA A 62 -10.11 -7.17 -9.77
CA ALA A 62 -9.42 -5.89 -9.95
C ALA A 62 -9.17 -5.53 -11.42
N LEU A 63 -8.60 -6.47 -12.20
CA LEU A 63 -8.27 -6.22 -13.60
C LEU A 63 -9.53 -6.00 -14.44
N GLY A 64 -10.57 -6.82 -14.23
CA GLY A 64 -11.85 -6.67 -14.89
C GLY A 64 -12.54 -5.34 -14.57
N TRP A 65 -12.48 -4.92 -13.30
CA TRP A 65 -13.06 -3.64 -12.88
C TRP A 65 -12.29 -2.45 -13.45
N MET A 66 -10.96 -2.50 -13.43
CA MET A 66 -10.10 -1.45 -14.00
C MET A 66 -10.39 -1.19 -15.48
N THR A 67 -10.77 -2.21 -16.27
CA THR A 67 -11.10 -1.99 -17.70
C THR A 67 -12.30 -1.07 -17.90
N ARG A 68 -13.18 -0.95 -16.92
CA ARG A 68 -14.39 -0.11 -16.98
C ARG A 68 -14.11 1.36 -16.66
N LEU A 69 -12.95 1.68 -16.06
CA LEU A 69 -12.53 3.04 -15.81
C LEU A 69 -12.03 3.70 -17.09
N PRO A 70 -12.20 5.02 -17.26
CA PRO A 70 -11.54 5.77 -18.32
C PRO A 70 -10.01 5.71 -18.16
N ASP A 71 -9.31 5.89 -19.25
CA ASP A 71 -7.88 6.15 -19.20
C ASP A 71 -7.65 7.53 -18.54
N ASP A 72 -6.48 7.75 -17.95
CA ASP A 72 -6.10 8.99 -17.27
C ASP A 72 -7.13 9.45 -16.20
N SER A 73 -7.61 8.55 -15.36
CA SER A 73 -8.64 8.85 -14.37
C SER A 73 -8.17 8.75 -12.91
N LEU A 74 -7.36 7.77 -12.56
CA LEU A 74 -6.87 7.56 -11.20
C LEU A 74 -5.66 8.46 -10.89
N HIS A 75 -5.58 8.98 -9.67
CA HIS A 75 -4.50 9.90 -9.28
C HIS A 75 -3.36 9.21 -8.54
N GLY A 76 -3.64 8.10 -7.87
CA GLY A 76 -2.65 7.27 -7.20
C GLY A 76 -3.14 5.84 -7.02
N ILE A 77 -2.22 4.89 -7.02
CA ILE A 77 -2.47 3.50 -6.66
C ILE A 77 -1.55 3.16 -5.48
N VAL A 78 -2.11 2.67 -4.39
CA VAL A 78 -1.36 2.20 -3.21
C VAL A 78 -1.91 0.84 -2.84
N THR A 79 -1.09 -0.20 -2.94
CA THR A 79 -1.60 -1.57 -2.87
C THR A 79 -0.58 -2.58 -2.35
N ASP A 80 -1.10 -3.60 -1.67
CA ASP A 80 -0.38 -4.80 -1.24
C ASP A 80 -0.96 -6.01 -1.99
N PRO A 81 -0.42 -6.36 -3.18
CA PRO A 81 -0.97 -7.42 -4.01
C PRO A 81 -0.71 -8.80 -3.42
N PRO A 82 -1.44 -9.83 -3.84
CA PRO A 82 -1.08 -11.21 -3.53
C PRO A 82 0.32 -11.51 -4.08
N TYR A 83 1.24 -11.95 -3.20
CA TYR A 83 2.64 -12.24 -3.58
C TYR A 83 2.81 -13.54 -4.38
N GLY A 84 1.78 -14.36 -4.45
CA GLY A 84 1.68 -15.54 -5.30
C GLY A 84 0.26 -15.66 -5.82
N LEU A 85 0.08 -16.07 -7.06
CA LEU A 85 -1.24 -16.24 -7.66
C LEU A 85 -2.08 -17.32 -6.96
N ILE A 86 -1.41 -18.14 -6.12
CA ILE A 86 -2.04 -19.19 -5.32
C ILE A 86 -1.50 -19.04 -3.91
N GLU A 87 -2.08 -18.16 -3.11
CA GLU A 87 -1.64 -17.94 -1.73
C GLU A 87 -1.83 -19.16 -0.84
N TYR A 88 -2.90 -19.93 -1.05
CA TYR A 88 -3.20 -21.15 -0.31
C TYR A 88 -3.87 -22.16 -1.22
N GLN A 89 -3.15 -23.22 -1.59
CA GLN A 89 -3.78 -24.42 -2.16
C GLN A 89 -4.37 -25.28 -1.03
N GLU A 90 -5.34 -26.13 -1.37
CA GLU A 90 -5.92 -27.08 -0.40
C GLU A 90 -4.88 -27.91 0.35
N LYS A 91 -3.78 -28.29 -0.34
CA LYS A 91 -2.60 -28.94 0.27
C LYS A 91 -1.90 -28.08 1.32
N ASP A 92 -1.94 -26.75 1.19
CA ASP A 92 -1.30 -25.83 2.13
C ASP A 92 -2.22 -25.61 3.33
N HIS A 93 -3.53 -25.52 3.12
CA HIS A 93 -4.54 -25.58 4.18
C HIS A 93 -4.50 -26.92 4.95
N ALA A 94 -4.27 -28.03 4.27
CA ALA A 94 -4.11 -29.34 4.92
C ALA A 94 -2.84 -29.41 5.79
N LYS A 95 -1.72 -28.84 5.31
CA LYS A 95 -0.48 -28.71 6.12
C LYS A 95 -0.69 -27.78 7.31
N LEU A 96 -1.46 -26.72 7.14
CA LEU A 96 -1.91 -25.81 8.17
C LEU A 96 -2.61 -26.55 9.30
N ARG A 97 -3.65 -27.32 8.96
CA ARG A 97 -4.44 -28.12 9.91
C ARG A 97 -3.63 -29.19 10.60
N GLN A 98 -2.55 -29.71 9.99
CA GLN A 98 -1.69 -30.75 10.54
C GLN A 98 -0.50 -30.21 11.34
N GLY A 99 -0.32 -28.90 11.47
CA GLY A 99 0.83 -28.29 12.15
C GLY A 99 2.18 -28.59 11.49
N ARG A 100 2.20 -28.93 10.20
CA ARG A 100 3.41 -29.31 9.46
C ARG A 100 3.90 -28.18 8.57
N GLY A 101 5.13 -27.71 8.84
CA GLY A 101 5.88 -26.78 7.96
C GLY A 101 6.19 -25.41 8.56
N GLY A 102 7.34 -24.84 8.23
CA GLY A 102 7.72 -23.44 8.44
C GLY A 102 7.57 -22.90 9.86
N VAL A 103 6.79 -21.89 10.00
CA VAL A 103 6.57 -21.06 11.21
C VAL A 103 6.02 -21.82 12.43
N TRP A 104 5.45 -23.01 12.24
CA TRP A 104 4.89 -23.85 13.33
C TRP A 104 5.89 -24.34 14.37
N ARG A 105 7.19 -24.21 14.12
CA ARG A 105 8.23 -24.59 15.07
C ARG A 105 8.53 -23.52 16.11
N ILE A 106 8.02 -22.32 15.89
CA ILE A 106 8.11 -21.23 16.83
C ILE A 106 6.83 -21.29 17.66
N PRO A 107 6.92 -21.39 18.98
CA PRO A 107 5.74 -21.36 19.83
C PRO A 107 4.85 -20.18 19.45
N PRO A 108 3.51 -20.35 19.40
CA PRO A 108 2.59 -19.29 19.02
C PRO A 108 2.77 -18.00 19.83
N ALA A 109 3.38 -18.10 20.99
CA ALA A 109 3.51 -17.03 21.98
C ALA A 109 4.94 -16.46 22.13
N PHE A 110 5.84 -16.63 21.16
CA PHE A 110 7.19 -16.10 21.32
C PHE A 110 7.24 -14.56 21.46
N ASP A 111 6.21 -13.88 20.96
CA ASP A 111 6.01 -12.43 21.09
C ASP A 111 4.55 -12.05 21.37
N GLY A 112 3.75 -13.00 21.85
CA GLY A 112 2.32 -12.82 22.12
C GLY A 112 1.45 -12.72 20.86
N VAL A 113 1.99 -13.04 19.68
CA VAL A 113 1.29 -12.91 18.40
C VAL A 113 1.06 -14.30 17.78
N GLU A 114 -0.20 -14.68 17.63
CA GLU A 114 -0.59 -15.83 16.84
C GLU A 114 -0.29 -15.59 15.36
N ARG A 115 0.38 -16.53 14.70
CA ARG A 115 0.89 -16.36 13.35
C ARG A 115 0.21 -17.28 12.37
N ALA A 116 -0.34 -16.70 11.31
CA ALA A 116 -0.77 -17.47 10.16
C ALA A 116 0.44 -18.03 9.40
N PRO A 117 0.42 -19.29 8.97
CA PRO A 117 1.45 -19.84 8.10
C PRO A 117 1.45 -19.12 6.76
N LEU A 118 2.64 -18.83 6.27
CA LEU A 118 2.83 -18.11 5.01
C LEU A 118 3.33 -19.08 3.93
N PRO A 119 2.89 -18.89 2.68
CA PRO A 119 3.39 -19.67 1.56
C PRO A 119 4.91 -19.59 1.42
N ARG A 120 5.54 -20.65 0.96
CA ARG A 120 6.98 -20.67 0.68
C ARG A 120 7.23 -20.09 -0.71
N PHE A 121 7.49 -18.79 -0.81
CA PHE A 121 7.90 -18.15 -2.08
C PHE A 121 9.30 -18.55 -2.56
N THR A 122 10.03 -19.33 -1.76
CA THR A 122 11.41 -19.75 -2.08
C THR A 122 11.50 -20.86 -3.13
N VAL A 123 10.37 -21.47 -3.52
CA VAL A 123 10.33 -22.59 -4.46
C VAL A 123 9.21 -22.36 -5.46
N LEU A 124 9.30 -21.26 -6.23
CA LEU A 124 8.45 -21.07 -7.39
C LEU A 124 9.03 -21.89 -8.55
N SER A 125 8.19 -22.72 -9.18
CA SER A 125 8.54 -23.35 -10.45
C SER A 125 8.69 -22.28 -11.55
N GLU A 126 9.30 -22.64 -12.66
CA GLU A 126 9.39 -21.75 -13.82
C GLU A 126 8.00 -21.34 -14.33
N GLN A 127 7.05 -22.25 -14.29
CA GLN A 127 5.65 -21.98 -14.65
C GLN A 127 4.99 -20.99 -13.70
N ASP A 128 5.22 -21.10 -12.38
CA ASP A 128 4.69 -20.16 -11.38
C ASP A 128 5.27 -18.76 -11.60
N ARG A 129 6.56 -18.66 -11.90
CA ARG A 129 7.22 -17.38 -12.22
C ARG A 129 6.63 -16.74 -13.45
N LYS A 130 6.42 -17.51 -14.52
CA LYS A 130 5.80 -17.01 -15.75
C LYS A 130 4.38 -16.50 -15.51
N GLN A 131 3.57 -17.24 -14.75
CA GLN A 131 2.22 -16.79 -14.39
C GLN A 131 2.26 -15.50 -13.58
N LEU A 132 3.23 -15.36 -12.66
CA LEU A 132 3.41 -14.15 -11.87
C LEU A 132 3.80 -12.96 -12.76
N ASP A 133 4.75 -13.16 -13.68
CA ASP A 133 5.15 -12.15 -14.66
C ASP A 133 3.98 -11.72 -15.52
N ASP A 134 3.21 -12.66 -16.08
CA ASP A 134 2.05 -12.38 -16.93
C ASP A 134 0.98 -11.59 -16.16
N PHE A 135 0.73 -11.94 -14.90
CA PHE A 135 -0.22 -11.22 -14.05
C PHE A 135 0.22 -9.78 -13.80
N PHE A 136 1.46 -9.59 -13.31
CA PHE A 136 1.95 -8.25 -13.01
C PHE A 136 2.14 -7.39 -14.24
N PHE A 137 2.52 -7.98 -15.37
CA PHE A 137 2.60 -7.24 -16.64
C PHE A 137 1.23 -6.72 -17.10
N ARG A 138 0.19 -7.56 -17.02
CA ARG A 138 -1.20 -7.17 -17.32
C ARG A 138 -1.69 -6.09 -16.36
N PHE A 139 -1.44 -6.26 -15.07
CA PHE A 139 -1.80 -5.26 -14.07
C PHE A 139 -1.06 -3.93 -14.32
N ALA A 140 0.24 -3.96 -14.55
CA ALA A 140 1.06 -2.77 -14.83
C ALA A 140 0.55 -2.03 -16.08
N THR A 141 0.20 -2.77 -17.14
CA THR A 141 -0.34 -2.18 -18.38
C THR A 141 -1.65 -1.44 -18.11
N LEU A 142 -2.57 -2.03 -17.34
CA LEU A 142 -3.81 -1.38 -16.96
C LEU A 142 -3.56 -0.18 -16.03
N ALA A 143 -2.72 -0.34 -15.02
CA ALA A 143 -2.38 0.73 -14.08
C ALA A 143 -1.78 1.94 -14.80
N LEU A 144 -0.86 1.72 -15.74
CA LEU A 144 -0.28 2.78 -16.55
C LEU A 144 -1.32 3.54 -17.36
N ARG A 145 -2.27 2.84 -17.96
CA ARG A 145 -3.37 3.47 -18.71
C ARG A 145 -4.30 4.27 -17.82
N LYS A 146 -4.66 3.73 -16.66
CA LYS A 146 -5.70 4.32 -15.79
C LYS A 146 -5.18 5.46 -14.91
N LEU A 147 -3.90 5.47 -14.57
CA LEU A 147 -3.31 6.61 -13.87
C LEU A 147 -3.28 7.85 -14.77
N VAL A 148 -3.55 9.02 -14.20
CA VAL A 148 -3.29 10.31 -14.86
C VAL A 148 -1.78 10.51 -15.04
N PRO A 149 -1.31 11.31 -16.02
CA PRO A 149 0.11 11.63 -16.17
C PRO A 149 0.71 12.15 -14.86
N GLY A 150 1.84 11.55 -14.43
CA GLY A 150 2.47 11.87 -13.15
C GLY A 150 1.87 11.17 -11.92
N GLY A 151 0.80 10.39 -12.07
CA GLY A 151 0.22 9.57 -11.00
C GLY A 151 1.20 8.52 -10.50
N HIS A 152 1.23 8.30 -9.18
CA HIS A 152 2.13 7.32 -8.55
C HIS A 152 1.43 5.98 -8.33
N LEU A 153 2.21 4.93 -8.50
CA LEU A 153 1.88 3.58 -8.04
C LEU A 153 2.91 3.20 -6.96
N ILE A 154 2.40 2.87 -5.77
CA ILE A 154 3.17 2.40 -4.63
C ILE A 154 2.70 0.97 -4.34
N ILE A 155 3.59 0.00 -4.56
CA ILE A 155 3.22 -1.42 -4.54
C ILE A 155 4.16 -2.23 -3.66
N ALA A 156 3.58 -2.98 -2.73
CA ALA A 156 4.33 -3.90 -1.89
C ALA A 156 4.86 -5.11 -2.67
N SER A 157 5.98 -5.65 -2.19
CA SER A 157 6.49 -6.95 -2.60
C SER A 157 7.29 -7.60 -1.47
N THR A 158 7.71 -8.83 -1.67
CA THR A 158 8.71 -9.47 -0.79
C THR A 158 10.12 -9.25 -1.36
N PRO A 159 11.17 -9.26 -0.53
CA PRO A 159 12.55 -9.19 -1.03
C PRO A 159 12.90 -10.27 -2.07
N LEU A 160 12.23 -11.43 -2.02
CA LEU A 160 12.44 -12.54 -2.93
C LEU A 160 11.83 -12.33 -4.32
N LEU A 161 10.74 -11.56 -4.41
CA LEU A 161 9.96 -11.38 -5.64
C LEU A 161 10.02 -9.96 -6.17
N SER A 162 10.57 -9.01 -5.43
CA SER A 162 10.55 -7.59 -5.80
C SER A 162 11.19 -7.33 -7.15
N THR A 163 12.32 -7.97 -7.46
CA THR A 163 13.00 -7.83 -8.75
C THR A 163 12.08 -8.23 -9.92
N THR A 164 11.42 -9.40 -9.82
CA THR A 164 10.48 -9.89 -10.82
C THR A 164 9.27 -8.97 -10.94
N THR A 165 8.62 -8.69 -9.81
CA THR A 165 7.43 -7.85 -9.77
C THR A 165 7.70 -6.45 -10.30
N PHE A 166 8.77 -5.80 -9.84
CA PHE A 166 9.05 -4.40 -10.18
C PHE A 166 9.51 -4.24 -11.62
N ALA A 167 10.23 -5.22 -12.19
CA ALA A 167 10.61 -5.21 -13.60
C ALA A 167 9.40 -5.17 -14.55
N CYS A 168 8.26 -5.74 -14.17
CA CYS A 168 7.04 -5.68 -14.99
C CYS A 168 6.55 -4.24 -15.18
N PHE A 169 6.64 -3.40 -14.14
CA PHE A 169 6.22 -2.00 -14.23
C PHE A 169 7.18 -1.17 -15.10
N GLU A 170 8.48 -1.38 -14.97
CA GLU A 170 9.47 -0.70 -15.81
C GLU A 170 9.29 -1.08 -17.30
N LYS A 171 9.08 -2.36 -17.58
CA LYS A 171 8.85 -2.86 -18.96
C LYS A 171 7.58 -2.29 -19.60
N THR A 172 6.58 -1.90 -18.83
CA THR A 172 5.35 -1.29 -19.36
C THR A 172 5.46 0.22 -19.57
N GLY A 173 6.55 0.86 -19.15
CA GLY A 173 6.80 2.28 -19.36
C GLY A 173 6.59 3.16 -18.12
N PHE A 174 6.43 2.59 -16.94
CA PHE A 174 6.53 3.35 -15.71
C PHE A 174 7.95 3.84 -15.46
N GLU A 175 8.08 5.04 -14.93
CA GLU A 175 9.33 5.52 -14.35
C GLU A 175 9.51 4.96 -12.96
N LYS A 176 10.51 4.13 -12.72
CA LYS A 176 10.89 3.74 -11.35
C LYS A 176 11.48 4.95 -10.64
N ARG A 177 10.89 5.33 -9.51
CA ARG A 177 11.31 6.49 -8.71
C ARG A 177 12.08 6.10 -7.45
N GLY A 178 12.27 4.81 -7.24
CA GLY A 178 12.96 4.22 -6.11
C GLY A 178 12.14 3.12 -5.46
N GLU A 179 12.49 2.83 -4.23
CA GLU A 179 11.77 1.90 -3.36
C GLU A 179 11.57 2.55 -2.00
N ILE A 180 10.41 2.31 -1.39
CA ILE A 180 10.17 2.68 -0.01
C ILE A 180 10.41 1.43 0.83
N ILE A 181 11.33 1.54 1.77
CA ILE A 181 11.71 0.45 2.66
C ILE A 181 10.92 0.57 3.96
N ARG A 182 10.03 -0.37 4.18
CA ARG A 182 9.38 -0.53 5.47
C ARG A 182 10.30 -1.34 6.38
N LEU A 183 10.91 -0.70 7.36
CA LEU A 183 11.69 -1.42 8.38
C LEU A 183 10.71 -2.07 9.36
N VAL A 184 10.68 -3.38 9.35
CA VAL A 184 9.81 -4.17 10.24
C VAL A 184 10.48 -5.50 10.53
N GLN A 185 10.79 -5.75 11.79
CA GLN A 185 11.30 -7.06 12.18
C GLN A 185 10.19 -8.09 12.13
N THR A 186 10.43 -9.15 11.36
CA THR A 186 9.55 -10.31 11.29
C THR A 186 10.32 -11.55 11.75
N LEU A 187 9.59 -12.61 12.09
CA LEU A 187 10.25 -13.89 12.40
C LEU A 187 10.40 -14.78 11.14
N ARG A 188 10.25 -14.21 9.94
CA ARG A 188 10.50 -14.93 8.70
C ARG A 188 12.01 -15.10 8.46
N GLY A 189 12.42 -16.29 8.08
CA GLY A 189 13.83 -16.61 7.86
C GLY A 189 14.61 -16.80 9.17
N GLY A 190 15.90 -17.02 9.04
CA GLY A 190 16.79 -17.32 10.16
C GLY A 190 16.65 -18.78 10.65
N ASP A 191 15.94 -19.63 9.93
CA ASP A 191 15.80 -21.04 10.29
C ASP A 191 17.11 -21.79 10.07
N ARG A 192 17.43 -22.71 10.97
CA ARG A 192 18.53 -23.65 10.82
C ARG A 192 18.20 -24.72 9.77
N PRO A 193 19.22 -25.43 9.22
CA PRO A 193 19.00 -26.56 8.31
C PRO A 193 18.06 -27.60 8.90
N LYS A 194 16.98 -27.89 8.19
CA LYS A 194 15.93 -28.80 8.68
C LYS A 194 16.47 -30.22 8.85
N GLY A 195 16.29 -30.78 10.04
CA GLY A 195 16.73 -32.17 10.39
C GLY A 195 18.20 -32.26 10.79
N ALA A 196 18.93 -31.13 10.79
CA ALA A 196 20.32 -30.99 11.19
C ALA A 196 20.54 -29.74 12.07
N GLU A 197 19.54 -29.30 12.78
CA GLU A 197 19.51 -28.04 13.55
C GLU A 197 20.55 -28.00 14.67
N ARG A 198 20.94 -29.17 15.20
CA ARG A 198 21.99 -29.30 16.24
C ARG A 198 23.37 -29.33 15.61
N GLU A 199 23.52 -30.05 14.51
CA GLU A 199 24.78 -30.19 13.77
C GLU A 199 25.26 -28.83 13.21
N PHE A 200 24.32 -28.04 12.68
CA PHE A 200 24.59 -26.72 12.11
C PHE A 200 23.93 -25.62 12.95
N ALA A 201 24.22 -25.61 14.23
CA ALA A 201 23.59 -24.69 15.19
C ALA A 201 23.81 -23.21 14.85
N ASP A 202 24.95 -22.88 14.22
CA ASP A 202 25.36 -21.53 13.87
C ASP A 202 25.07 -21.17 12.39
N VAL A 203 24.32 -22.03 11.68
CA VAL A 203 23.96 -21.80 10.27
C VAL A 203 22.50 -21.44 10.12
N SER A 204 22.21 -20.35 9.41
CA SER A 204 20.88 -20.00 8.94
C SER A 204 20.75 -20.25 7.45
N VAL A 205 19.67 -20.92 7.03
CA VAL A 205 19.40 -21.20 5.60
C VAL A 205 19.13 -19.90 4.82
N MET A 206 18.50 -18.92 5.50
CA MET A 206 18.18 -17.60 4.93
C MET A 206 18.36 -16.54 6.02
N PRO A 207 18.65 -15.29 5.64
CA PRO A 207 18.63 -14.19 6.60
C PRO A 207 17.22 -14.02 7.18
N ARG A 208 17.13 -13.53 8.42
CA ARG A 208 15.88 -13.09 9.01
C ARG A 208 15.41 -11.80 8.32
N ALA A 209 14.16 -11.78 7.86
CA ALA A 209 13.60 -10.61 7.21
C ALA A 209 13.43 -9.45 8.21
N GLY A 210 14.07 -8.34 7.93
CA GLY A 210 14.00 -7.09 8.72
C GLY A 210 13.37 -5.93 7.96
N TRP A 211 12.92 -6.15 6.73
CA TRP A 211 12.33 -5.11 5.88
C TRP A 211 11.39 -5.68 4.84
N GLU A 212 10.55 -4.80 4.32
CA GLU A 212 9.60 -5.08 3.25
C GLU A 212 9.73 -3.98 2.17
N PRO A 213 9.96 -4.34 0.88
CA PRO A 213 10.08 -3.38 -0.21
C PRO A 213 8.72 -2.95 -0.71
N TRP A 214 8.57 -1.64 -0.94
CA TRP A 214 7.45 -1.04 -1.66
C TRP A 214 7.99 -0.30 -2.88
N GLY A 215 7.74 -0.82 -4.07
CA GLY A 215 8.14 -0.17 -5.31
C GLY A 215 7.42 1.15 -5.50
N LEU A 216 8.17 2.19 -5.80
CA LEU A 216 7.66 3.52 -6.11
C LEU A 216 7.81 3.79 -7.59
N PHE A 217 6.69 3.83 -8.29
CA PHE A 217 6.61 4.08 -9.73
C PHE A 217 5.77 5.31 -10.02
N ARG A 218 6.05 5.96 -11.14
CA ARG A 218 5.29 7.09 -11.63
C ARG A 218 4.94 6.89 -13.11
N LYS A 219 3.68 7.14 -13.48
CA LYS A 219 3.37 7.33 -14.90
C LYS A 219 4.13 8.56 -15.41
N PRO A 220 4.78 8.53 -16.58
CA PRO A 220 5.43 9.71 -17.13
C PRO A 220 4.54 10.94 -17.11
N ILE A 221 5.12 12.10 -16.82
CA ILE A 221 4.40 13.38 -16.89
C ILE A 221 4.10 13.74 -18.34
N SER A 222 2.98 14.38 -18.61
CA SER A 222 2.62 14.90 -19.95
C SER A 222 3.11 16.31 -20.19
N GLU A 223 3.46 17.03 -19.15
CA GLU A 223 3.90 18.40 -19.20
C GLU A 223 5.42 18.52 -19.17
N ARG A 224 5.96 19.63 -19.65
CA ARG A 224 7.43 19.86 -19.68
C ARG A 224 8.08 19.87 -18.30
N THR A 225 7.32 20.20 -17.25
CA THR A 225 7.83 20.26 -15.87
C THR A 225 6.85 19.66 -14.89
N VAL A 226 7.35 19.16 -13.75
CA VAL A 226 6.52 18.69 -12.63
C VAL A 226 5.55 19.79 -12.16
N ALA A 227 5.99 21.04 -12.13
CA ALA A 227 5.13 22.16 -11.72
C ALA A 227 3.94 22.37 -12.68
N ALA A 228 4.16 22.25 -13.98
CA ALA A 228 3.08 22.33 -14.98
C ALA A 228 2.15 21.12 -14.84
N ASN A 229 2.70 19.92 -14.63
CA ASN A 229 1.91 18.70 -14.43
C ASN A 229 1.05 18.78 -13.16
N LEU A 230 1.60 19.31 -12.05
CA LEU A 230 0.84 19.56 -10.82
C LEU A 230 -0.34 20.53 -11.05
N ARG A 231 -0.15 21.59 -11.86
CA ARG A 231 -1.24 22.52 -12.18
C ARG A 231 -2.35 21.88 -13.02
N ARG A 232 -1.98 20.98 -13.94
CA ARG A 232 -2.93 20.33 -14.86
C ARG A 232 -3.61 19.11 -14.24
N TRP A 233 -2.82 18.21 -13.63
CA TRP A 233 -3.27 16.89 -13.21
C TRP A 233 -3.30 16.70 -11.68
N GLY A 234 -2.70 17.60 -10.92
CA GLY A 234 -2.55 17.46 -9.46
C GLY A 234 -1.50 16.44 -9.03
N THR A 235 -0.72 15.90 -9.97
CA THR A 235 0.20 14.78 -9.78
C THR A 235 1.60 15.09 -10.31
N GLY A 236 2.58 14.21 -10.06
CA GLY A 236 3.96 14.33 -10.54
C GLY A 236 5.01 14.36 -9.44
N GLY A 237 4.62 14.57 -8.20
CA GLY A 237 5.48 14.51 -7.01
C GLY A 237 4.81 13.81 -5.85
N LEU A 238 5.52 13.66 -4.74
CA LEU A 238 5.01 13.11 -3.48
C LEU A 238 4.69 14.26 -2.50
N ARG A 239 3.67 14.06 -1.66
CA ARG A 239 3.37 15.01 -0.59
C ARG A 239 4.44 14.94 0.49
N ARG A 240 4.97 16.09 0.88
CA ARG A 240 5.96 16.22 1.96
C ARG A 240 5.33 15.86 3.30
N ILE A 241 6.14 15.43 4.26
CA ILE A 241 5.71 15.22 5.65
C ILE A 241 5.25 16.56 6.24
N SER A 242 6.09 17.59 6.11
CA SER A 242 5.78 18.99 6.46
C SER A 242 6.31 19.95 5.40
N GLY A 243 6.20 21.27 5.62
CA GLY A 243 6.79 22.27 4.73
C GLY A 243 8.31 22.10 4.57
N ASP A 244 8.97 21.73 5.63
CA ASP A 244 10.43 21.62 5.70
C ASP A 244 10.95 20.19 5.55
N GLU A 245 10.08 19.17 5.76
CA GLU A 245 10.47 17.77 5.74
C GLU A 245 9.91 17.02 4.53
N PRO A 246 10.77 16.47 3.63
CA PRO A 246 10.33 15.65 2.50
C PRO A 246 9.82 14.29 2.97
N PHE A 247 9.03 13.62 2.12
CA PHE A 247 8.71 12.22 2.30
C PHE A 247 9.98 11.37 2.24
N ARG A 248 10.10 10.40 3.16
CA ARG A 248 11.28 9.55 3.30
C ARG A 248 11.05 8.20 2.61
N ASP A 249 12.11 7.64 2.07
CA ASP A 249 12.12 6.31 1.44
C ASP A 249 12.34 5.18 2.44
N VAL A 250 12.74 5.48 3.69
CA VAL A 250 12.85 4.51 4.77
C VAL A 250 11.87 4.88 5.88
N ILE A 251 10.96 3.96 6.20
CA ILE A 251 9.91 4.15 7.20
C ILE A 251 10.02 3.08 8.29
N ASN A 252 10.27 3.51 9.51
CA ASN A 252 10.18 2.63 10.69
C ASN A 252 8.72 2.22 10.92
N SER A 253 8.50 0.93 11.08
CA SER A 253 7.18 0.37 11.29
C SER A 253 7.22 -0.74 12.33
N ALA A 254 6.07 -1.03 12.91
CA ALA A 254 5.85 -2.20 13.76
C ALA A 254 5.01 -3.24 12.99
N PRO A 255 4.99 -4.50 13.42
CA PRO A 255 3.97 -5.45 13.01
C PRO A 255 2.56 -4.89 13.28
N THR A 256 1.58 -5.37 12.53
CA THR A 256 0.17 -5.03 12.75
C THR A 256 -0.22 -5.36 14.19
N ARG A 257 -0.81 -4.42 14.91
CA ARG A 257 -1.14 -4.57 16.33
C ARG A 257 -2.34 -5.50 16.52
N ALA A 258 -2.46 -6.09 17.72
CA ALA A 258 -3.56 -7.00 18.06
C ALA A 258 -4.93 -6.37 17.79
N ILE A 259 -5.16 -5.14 18.25
CA ILE A 259 -6.42 -4.42 18.02
C ILE A 259 -6.76 -4.23 16.53
N GLU A 260 -5.78 -4.00 15.67
CA GLU A 260 -6.03 -3.88 14.23
C GLU A 260 -6.45 -5.25 13.65
N ARG A 261 -5.82 -6.35 14.12
CA ARG A 261 -6.18 -7.72 13.70
C ARG A 261 -7.51 -8.19 14.25
N GLU A 262 -7.92 -7.74 15.42
CA GLU A 262 -9.26 -8.00 15.97
C GLU A 262 -10.34 -7.32 15.13
N ILE A 263 -10.08 -6.09 14.67
CA ILE A 263 -10.98 -5.36 13.79
C ILE A 263 -11.06 -5.99 12.41
N ALA A 264 -9.92 -6.36 11.84
CA ALA A 264 -9.82 -6.97 10.51
C ALA A 264 -8.88 -8.19 10.56
N PRO A 265 -9.39 -9.39 10.82
CA PRO A 265 -8.59 -10.62 10.90
C PRO A 265 -8.15 -11.11 9.50
N HIS A 266 -7.44 -10.25 8.77
CA HIS A 266 -6.89 -10.54 7.46
C HIS A 266 -5.39 -10.89 7.57
N PRO A 267 -4.90 -11.96 6.92
CA PRO A 267 -3.52 -12.43 7.07
C PRO A 267 -2.45 -11.42 6.63
N SER A 268 -2.78 -10.57 5.66
CA SER A 268 -1.87 -9.54 5.11
C SER A 268 -2.21 -8.12 5.58
N LEU A 269 -2.97 -7.96 6.67
CA LEU A 269 -3.36 -6.64 7.16
C LEU A 269 -2.13 -5.77 7.44
N LYS A 270 -2.08 -4.58 6.86
CA LYS A 270 -0.99 -3.62 7.07
C LYS A 270 -1.35 -2.62 8.18
N PRO A 271 -0.36 -2.22 9.03
CA PRO A 271 -0.63 -1.30 10.13
C PRO A 271 -1.00 0.09 9.62
N GLN A 272 -2.02 0.69 10.26
CA GLN A 272 -2.59 1.98 9.84
C GLN A 272 -1.57 3.11 9.83
N ARG A 273 -0.68 3.19 10.82
CA ARG A 273 0.35 4.23 10.89
C ARG A 273 1.31 4.22 9.68
N PHE A 274 1.61 3.05 9.15
CA PHE A 274 2.41 2.92 7.94
C PHE A 274 1.60 3.28 6.69
N MET A 275 0.39 2.73 6.55
CA MET A 275 -0.45 2.96 5.37
C MET A 275 -0.85 4.42 5.21
N ARG A 276 -1.12 5.14 6.30
CA ARG A 276 -1.43 6.58 6.27
C ARG A 276 -0.31 7.40 5.64
N GLN A 277 0.95 7.07 5.93
CA GLN A 277 2.11 7.76 5.35
C GLN A 277 2.18 7.54 3.83
N LEU A 278 2.02 6.30 3.37
CA LEU A 278 2.05 5.97 1.94
C LEU A 278 0.89 6.63 1.18
N VAL A 279 -0.32 6.46 1.69
CA VAL A 279 -1.53 7.02 1.07
C VAL A 279 -1.45 8.55 1.04
N ARG A 280 -1.04 9.18 2.14
CA ARG A 280 -0.88 10.64 2.18
C ARG A 280 0.16 11.13 1.18
N ALA A 281 1.28 10.41 1.03
CA ALA A 281 2.33 10.76 0.08
C ALA A 281 1.87 10.67 -1.38
N SER A 282 0.96 9.75 -1.72
CA SER A 282 0.55 9.46 -3.09
C SER A 282 -0.17 10.62 -3.79
N LEU A 283 -0.83 11.52 -3.05
CA LEU A 283 -1.52 12.69 -3.59
C LEU A 283 -0.83 13.99 -3.13
N PRO A 284 0.06 14.58 -3.93
CA PRO A 284 0.88 15.71 -3.51
C PRO A 284 0.08 16.95 -3.11
N LEU A 285 -1.06 17.18 -3.73
CA LEU A 285 -1.95 18.31 -3.43
C LEU A 285 -3.12 17.93 -2.52
N GLY A 286 -3.25 16.66 -2.14
CA GLY A 286 -4.37 16.16 -1.33
C GLY A 286 -5.71 16.17 -2.07
N ILE A 287 -5.69 16.20 -3.39
CA ILE A 287 -6.87 16.17 -4.27
C ILE A 287 -6.71 15.02 -5.25
N GLY A 288 -7.74 14.22 -5.43
CA GLY A 288 -7.76 13.09 -6.33
C GLY A 288 -8.31 11.82 -5.69
N VAL A 289 -8.33 10.74 -6.45
CA VAL A 289 -8.81 9.43 -6.01
C VAL A 289 -7.65 8.44 -5.96
N VAL A 290 -7.47 7.80 -4.81
CA VAL A 290 -6.54 6.67 -4.61
C VAL A 290 -7.27 5.37 -4.93
N TYR A 291 -6.58 4.44 -5.55
CA TYR A 291 -7.11 3.11 -5.84
C TYR A 291 -6.28 2.02 -5.17
N ASP A 292 -6.97 1.05 -4.57
CA ASP A 292 -6.38 -0.19 -4.08
C ASP A 292 -7.04 -1.38 -4.80
N PRO A 293 -6.38 -1.98 -5.81
CA PRO A 293 -6.91 -3.12 -6.53
C PRO A 293 -7.05 -4.40 -5.70
N PHE A 294 -6.37 -4.49 -4.56
CA PHE A 294 -6.32 -5.69 -3.71
C PHE A 294 -6.59 -5.30 -2.26
N ALA A 295 -7.81 -4.81 -2.00
CA ALA A 295 -8.15 -4.12 -0.76
C ALA A 295 -8.05 -5.00 0.50
N GLY A 296 -8.23 -6.34 0.38
CA GLY A 296 -8.14 -7.28 1.49
C GLY A 296 -8.94 -6.83 2.71
N GLY A 297 -8.28 -6.65 3.85
CA GLY A 297 -8.88 -6.15 5.09
C GLY A 297 -9.15 -4.64 5.13
N GLY A 298 -8.94 -3.90 4.03
CA GLY A 298 -9.27 -2.48 3.91
C GLY A 298 -8.23 -1.50 4.46
N SER A 299 -6.98 -1.93 4.68
CA SER A 299 -5.93 -1.08 5.28
C SER A 299 -5.70 0.23 4.54
N THR A 300 -5.57 0.18 3.20
CA THR A 300 -5.36 1.36 2.35
C THR A 300 -6.56 2.30 2.39
N LEU A 301 -7.77 1.74 2.30
CA LEU A 301 -9.01 2.51 2.29
C LEU A 301 -9.26 3.21 3.63
N ALA A 302 -8.99 2.53 4.74
CA ALA A 302 -9.06 3.12 6.07
C ALA A 302 -8.04 4.25 6.25
N ALA A 303 -6.82 4.05 5.74
CA ALA A 303 -5.79 5.09 5.73
C ALA A 303 -6.20 6.30 4.88
N ALA A 304 -6.80 6.08 3.70
CA ALA A 304 -7.32 7.15 2.84
C ALA A 304 -8.43 7.95 3.55
N ALA A 305 -9.37 7.24 4.18
CA ALA A 305 -10.42 7.87 4.98
C ALA A 305 -9.84 8.76 6.10
N ARG A 306 -8.80 8.28 6.79
CA ARG A 306 -8.17 9.03 7.87
C ARG A 306 -7.48 10.30 7.40
N VAL A 307 -6.82 10.26 6.26
CA VAL A 307 -6.15 11.45 5.69
C VAL A 307 -7.07 12.30 4.81
N CYS A 308 -8.39 12.04 4.86
CA CYS A 308 -9.44 12.76 4.14
C CYS A 308 -9.29 12.73 2.61
N TYR A 309 -8.81 11.60 2.06
CA TYR A 309 -8.76 11.37 0.62
C TYR A 309 -9.92 10.52 0.15
N ARG A 310 -10.38 10.74 -1.06
CA ARG A 310 -11.27 9.79 -1.72
C ARG A 310 -10.48 8.56 -2.17
N ALA A 311 -11.05 7.39 -1.92
CA ALA A 311 -10.44 6.15 -2.37
C ALA A 311 -11.48 5.12 -2.79
N VAL A 312 -11.09 4.31 -3.77
CA VAL A 312 -11.86 3.15 -4.19
C VAL A 312 -10.96 1.92 -4.09
N GLY A 313 -11.52 0.80 -3.66
CA GLY A 313 -10.85 -0.50 -3.63
C GLY A 313 -11.66 -1.56 -4.32
N THR A 314 -10.99 -2.58 -4.81
CA THR A 314 -11.61 -3.83 -5.24
C THR A 314 -11.12 -4.98 -4.38
N GLU A 315 -12.00 -5.92 -4.07
CA GLU A 315 -11.68 -7.17 -3.39
C GLU A 315 -12.42 -8.32 -4.08
N LEU A 316 -11.67 -9.37 -4.39
CA LEU A 316 -12.22 -10.50 -5.12
C LEU A 316 -13.04 -11.43 -4.22
N ASP A 317 -12.55 -11.64 -2.99
CA ASP A 317 -13.19 -12.50 -2.00
C ASP A 317 -14.35 -11.76 -1.31
N PRO A 318 -15.60 -12.25 -1.43
CA PRO A 318 -16.76 -11.58 -0.84
C PRO A 318 -16.72 -11.55 0.70
N GLU A 319 -16.07 -12.53 1.36
CA GLU A 319 -15.95 -12.54 2.82
C GLU A 319 -14.98 -11.46 3.27
N TYR A 320 -13.83 -11.31 2.60
CA TYR A 320 -12.90 -10.22 2.84
C TYR A 320 -13.50 -8.86 2.50
N ALA A 321 -14.26 -8.74 1.42
CA ALA A 321 -14.97 -7.51 1.10
C ALA A 321 -15.98 -7.12 2.20
N ALA A 322 -16.78 -8.06 2.68
CA ALA A 322 -17.72 -7.83 3.77
C ALA A 322 -17.02 -7.49 5.09
N MET A 323 -15.89 -8.13 5.38
CA MET A 323 -15.04 -7.80 6.53
C MET A 323 -14.49 -6.38 6.41
N ALA A 324 -13.90 -6.03 5.28
CA ALA A 324 -13.33 -4.71 5.03
C ALA A 324 -14.37 -3.59 5.18
N CYS A 325 -15.59 -3.79 4.69
CA CYS A 325 -16.68 -2.84 4.88
C CYS A 325 -16.94 -2.49 6.36
N ARG A 326 -16.89 -3.48 7.24
CA ARG A 326 -17.05 -3.27 8.71
C ARG A 326 -15.79 -2.68 9.34
N ALA A 327 -14.63 -3.11 8.88
CA ALA A 327 -13.32 -2.76 9.46
C ALA A 327 -12.86 -1.34 9.12
N ILE A 328 -13.11 -0.85 7.90
CA ILE A 328 -12.61 0.44 7.41
C ILE A 328 -12.93 1.61 8.35
N PRO A 329 -14.19 1.84 8.81
CA PRO A 329 -14.48 2.95 9.72
C PRO A 329 -13.79 2.78 11.08
N LEU A 330 -13.68 1.57 11.60
CA LEU A 330 -13.02 1.28 12.87
C LEU A 330 -11.50 1.49 12.79
N LEU A 331 -10.86 1.00 11.72
CA LEU A 331 -9.44 1.21 11.48
C LEU A 331 -9.10 2.68 11.23
N ARG A 332 -9.98 3.43 10.54
CA ARG A 332 -9.84 4.88 10.35
C ARG A 332 -9.73 5.61 11.68
N ASP A 333 -10.56 5.26 12.66
CA ASP A 333 -10.67 5.94 13.92
C ASP A 333 -9.62 5.51 14.96
N LEU A 334 -8.84 4.47 14.66
CA LEU A 334 -7.69 4.11 15.50
C LEU A 334 -6.63 5.21 15.46
N TYR A 335 -5.96 5.40 16.60
CA TYR A 335 -4.87 6.36 16.77
C TYR A 335 -5.27 7.80 16.39
N PRO A 336 -6.19 8.43 17.15
CA PRO A 336 -6.56 9.82 16.97
C PRO A 336 -5.31 10.71 17.00
N GLY A 337 -5.22 11.69 16.11
CA GLY A 337 -4.03 12.56 15.98
C GLY A 337 -2.92 12.04 15.08
N ASP A 338 -2.95 10.76 14.69
CA ASP A 338 -2.01 10.21 13.71
C ASP A 338 -2.63 10.26 12.30
N ASP A 339 -2.32 11.31 11.56
CA ASP A 339 -2.80 11.58 10.20
C ASP A 339 -1.79 11.23 9.10
N GLY A 340 -0.77 10.42 9.44
CA GLY A 340 0.30 10.01 8.52
C GLY A 340 1.45 11.02 8.42
N VAL A 341 1.56 11.94 9.36
CA VAL A 341 2.81 12.68 9.62
C VAL A 341 3.78 11.70 10.28
N GLY A 342 4.99 11.59 9.75
CA GLY A 342 5.96 10.59 10.18
C GLY A 342 6.18 10.64 11.69
N LEU A 343 6.36 9.47 12.31
CA LEU A 343 6.88 9.39 13.67
C LEU A 343 8.26 10.06 13.70
N PRO A 344 8.59 10.80 14.76
CA PRO A 344 9.94 11.34 14.92
C PRO A 344 10.96 10.19 14.79
N ALA A 345 12.07 10.46 14.12
CA ALA A 345 13.19 9.52 14.06
C ALA A 345 13.61 9.19 15.50
N LEU A 346 13.74 7.90 15.81
CA LEU A 346 14.36 7.44 17.06
C LEU A 346 15.82 7.84 17.07
#